data_0cd2251ad41b4f900272275bc79485a8
#
_entry.id   0cd2251ad41b4f900272275bc79485a8
#
_cell.length_a   1.000
_cell.length_b   1.000
_cell.length_c   1.000
_cell.angle_alpha   90.00
_cell.angle_beta   90.00
_cell.angle_gamma   90.00
#
_symmetry.space_group_name_H-M   'P 1'
#
loop_
_entity.id
_entity.type
_entity.pdbx_description
1 polymer ?
#
loop_
_entity_poly.entity_id
_entity_poly.type
_entity_poly.pdbx_seq_one_letter_code
_entity_poly.pdbx_strand_id
1 'polypeptide(L)'
;RQFFIAGRFLRGSSGWVYAWLFAQYTFNKYALLCDRNTRPQSYAADFQPHAVNLHHLPLTVPPAGKNPYPLSVVMIVKNEARHLPACLAAVRDVADEIVILDSGSSDEGAAIAARFGARWYENRDWRGFGVQRQRAQALASGDYVLMLDADEQPDAALKAAIRAVLQQPPAPDRVYALRLRNIFCGTTMHRRYRDHIIRLYARPHFHYHAYEVHESLARGNATVTILDGDLLHFTNDNLAHFLAKNLRYSRDWALERAANGKRSPNLWALPLRAVVAFCREYFVRGALFAGRYGFFFAASSAFYNFNKYLMLACAARRGEDKS
;
A
#
# COMPACT_ATOMS: atom_id res chain seq x y z
N ARG A 1 29.55 2.46 -18.59
CA ARG A 1 30.55 3.27 -19.34
C ARG A 1 31.28 4.23 -18.41
N GLN A 2 30.60 5.09 -17.66
CA GLN A 2 31.21 6.03 -16.71
C GLN A 2 32.08 5.35 -15.63
N PHE A 3 31.72 4.18 -15.18
CA PHE A 3 32.48 3.44 -14.18
C PHE A 3 33.88 3.04 -14.68
N PHE A 4 33.96 2.48 -15.89
CA PHE A 4 35.23 2.05 -16.48
C PHE A 4 36.03 3.22 -17.09
N ILE A 5 35.39 4.08 -17.89
CA ILE A 5 36.08 5.19 -18.61
C ILE A 5 36.65 6.22 -17.62
N ALA A 6 35.94 6.52 -16.54
CA ALA A 6 36.42 7.48 -15.53
C ALA A 6 37.34 6.84 -14.47
N GLY A 7 37.75 5.57 -14.62
CA GLY A 7 38.64 4.88 -13.70
C GLY A 7 38.07 4.73 -12.27
N ARG A 8 36.77 4.83 -12.11
CA ARG A 8 36.11 4.83 -10.79
C ARG A 8 36.20 3.50 -10.06
N PHE A 9 36.37 2.38 -10.78
CA PHE A 9 36.62 1.07 -10.20
C PHE A 9 37.92 1.02 -9.38
N LEU A 10 38.90 1.89 -9.67
CA LEU A 10 40.12 2.00 -8.92
C LEU A 10 39.95 2.70 -7.56
N ARG A 11 38.81 3.29 -7.30
CA ARG A 11 38.48 3.98 -6.04
C ARG A 11 37.81 3.06 -5.01
N GLY A 12 37.95 1.76 -5.15
CA GLY A 12 37.40 0.78 -4.19
C GLY A 12 35.88 0.82 -4.09
N SER A 13 35.36 0.54 -2.89
CA SER A 13 33.92 0.51 -2.65
C SER A 13 33.21 1.83 -2.95
N SER A 14 33.86 2.97 -2.74
CA SER A 14 33.29 4.29 -3.05
C SER A 14 33.05 4.50 -4.54
N GLY A 15 33.95 3.98 -5.39
CA GLY A 15 33.77 4.01 -6.85
C GLY A 15 32.57 3.18 -7.31
N TRP A 16 32.37 2.01 -6.72
CA TRP A 16 31.19 1.18 -7.00
C TRP A 16 29.89 1.82 -6.54
N VAL A 17 29.85 2.40 -5.35
CA VAL A 17 28.69 3.14 -4.85
C VAL A 17 28.35 4.29 -5.79
N TYR A 18 29.36 5.08 -6.22
CA TYR A 18 29.13 6.19 -7.15
C TYR A 18 28.58 5.71 -8.49
N ALA A 19 29.14 4.64 -9.05
CA ALA A 19 28.68 4.10 -10.32
C ALA A 19 27.22 3.61 -10.24
N TRP A 20 26.85 3.00 -9.12
CA TRP A 20 25.48 2.57 -8.88
C TRP A 20 24.50 3.74 -8.76
N LEU A 21 24.85 4.78 -7.98
CA LEU A 21 24.03 5.99 -7.83
C LEU A 21 23.85 6.70 -9.17
N PHE A 22 24.90 6.74 -10.00
CA PHE A 22 24.81 7.32 -11.33
C PHE A 22 23.90 6.49 -12.26
N ALA A 23 24.00 5.16 -12.19
CA ALA A 23 23.09 4.26 -12.93
C ALA A 23 21.64 4.44 -12.49
N GLN A 24 21.40 4.58 -11.18
CA GLN A 24 20.09 4.85 -10.62
C GLN A 24 19.54 6.21 -11.09
N TYR A 25 20.34 7.27 -11.04
CA TYR A 25 19.95 8.59 -11.54
C TYR A 25 19.56 8.53 -13.02
N THR A 26 20.40 7.88 -13.83
CA THR A 26 20.17 7.74 -15.28
C THR A 26 18.89 6.93 -15.53
N PHE A 27 18.71 5.81 -14.82
CA PHE A 27 17.49 5.00 -14.91
C PHE A 27 16.25 5.81 -14.55
N ASN A 28 16.25 6.50 -13.41
CA ASN A 28 15.09 7.27 -12.94
C ASN A 28 14.74 8.38 -13.94
N LYS A 29 15.75 9.08 -14.51
CA LYS A 29 15.56 10.10 -15.53
C LYS A 29 14.81 9.55 -16.75
N TYR A 30 15.25 8.42 -17.30
CA TYR A 30 14.63 7.85 -18.49
C TYR A 30 13.30 7.14 -18.17
N ALA A 31 13.17 6.49 -17.01
CA ALA A 31 11.93 5.91 -16.58
C ALA A 31 10.82 6.96 -16.40
N LEU A 32 11.14 8.11 -15.79
CA LEU A 32 10.21 9.24 -15.65
C LEU A 32 9.86 9.85 -17.01
N LEU A 33 10.82 9.93 -17.94
CA LEU A 33 10.56 10.41 -19.30
C LEU A 33 9.62 9.48 -20.05
N CYS A 34 9.83 8.16 -19.93
CA CYS A 34 8.92 7.14 -20.50
C CYS A 34 7.53 7.21 -19.88
N ASP A 35 7.42 7.45 -18.59
CA ASP A 35 6.13 7.59 -17.90
C ASP A 35 5.39 8.84 -18.41
N ARG A 36 6.06 9.97 -18.54
CA ARG A 36 5.48 11.21 -19.07
C ARG A 36 5.09 11.14 -20.53
N ASN A 37 5.97 10.60 -21.38
CA ASN A 37 5.74 10.56 -22.84
C ASN A 37 4.69 9.58 -23.28
N THR A 38 4.40 8.56 -22.47
CA THR A 38 3.42 7.53 -22.84
C THR A 38 2.05 7.78 -22.25
N ARG A 39 1.86 8.76 -21.35
CA ARG A 39 0.61 8.95 -20.63
C ARG A 39 0.12 10.37 -20.35
N PRO A 40 0.51 11.46 -21.04
CA PRO A 40 -0.06 12.78 -20.72
C PRO A 40 -1.55 12.91 -20.97
N GLN A 41 -2.13 12.06 -21.84
CA GLN A 41 -3.54 12.11 -22.24
C GLN A 41 -4.33 10.85 -21.91
N SER A 42 -3.75 9.64 -22.01
CA SER A 42 -4.47 8.40 -21.75
C SER A 42 -4.53 8.04 -20.27
N TYR A 43 -3.57 8.50 -19.44
CA TYR A 43 -3.62 8.23 -18.00
C TYR A 43 -4.78 8.93 -17.31
N ALA A 44 -5.19 10.09 -17.83
CA ALA A 44 -6.38 10.78 -17.35
C ALA A 44 -7.69 10.19 -17.92
N ALA A 45 -7.64 9.53 -19.09
CA ALA A 45 -8.82 8.99 -19.76
C ALA A 45 -9.02 7.49 -19.53
N ASP A 46 -7.93 6.67 -19.55
CA ASP A 46 -8.03 5.21 -19.45
C ASP A 46 -7.78 4.69 -18.05
N PHE A 47 -7.16 5.49 -17.19
CA PHE A 47 -6.88 5.21 -15.79
C PHE A 47 -7.39 6.34 -14.90
N GLN A 48 -8.55 6.77 -15.16
CA GLN A 48 -9.38 7.18 -14.05
C GLN A 48 -9.68 5.87 -13.34
N PRO A 49 -9.27 5.70 -12.07
CA PRO A 49 -9.91 4.74 -11.18
C PRO A 49 -11.38 5.11 -11.30
N HIS A 50 -12.16 4.32 -12.03
CA HIS A 50 -13.49 4.70 -12.52
C HIS A 50 -13.81 6.11 -12.09
N ALA A 51 -13.53 7.14 -12.91
CA ALA A 51 -13.81 8.50 -12.49
C ALA A 51 -15.28 8.49 -12.18
N VAL A 52 -15.59 8.28 -10.92
CA VAL A 52 -16.96 8.27 -10.46
C VAL A 52 -17.36 9.70 -10.74
N ASN A 53 -18.14 9.90 -11.78
CA ASN A 53 -18.64 11.21 -12.09
C ASN A 53 -19.52 11.62 -10.91
N LEU A 54 -18.91 12.33 -9.95
CA LEU A 54 -19.53 12.73 -8.70
C LEU A 54 -20.82 13.54 -8.95
N HIS A 55 -20.97 14.13 -10.15
CA HIS A 55 -22.18 14.87 -10.53
C HIS A 55 -23.38 13.97 -10.86
N HIS A 56 -23.16 12.69 -11.17
CA HIS A 56 -24.22 11.73 -11.50
C HIS A 56 -24.48 10.70 -10.39
N LEU A 57 -23.74 10.76 -9.29
CA LEU A 57 -24.06 9.91 -8.15
C LEU A 57 -25.28 10.48 -7.42
N PRO A 58 -26.28 9.64 -7.09
CA PRO A 58 -27.36 10.08 -6.23
C PRO A 58 -26.77 10.54 -4.90
N LEU A 59 -27.23 11.70 -4.40
CA LEU A 59 -26.82 12.28 -3.12
C LEU A 59 -27.20 11.41 -1.89
N THR A 60 -28.01 10.39 -2.12
CA THR A 60 -28.39 9.40 -1.10
C THR A 60 -27.96 8.03 -1.53
N VAL A 61 -27.15 7.35 -0.72
CA VAL A 61 -26.89 5.93 -0.88
C VAL A 61 -28.21 5.20 -0.67
N PRO A 62 -28.74 4.43 -1.64
CA PRO A 62 -29.82 3.52 -1.34
C PRO A 62 -29.36 2.63 -0.20
N PRO A 63 -30.19 2.31 0.81
CA PRO A 63 -29.82 1.35 1.83
C PRO A 63 -29.30 0.11 1.08
N ALA A 64 -28.09 -0.31 1.40
CA ALA A 64 -27.56 -1.59 0.93
C ALA A 64 -28.58 -2.64 1.30
N GLY A 65 -28.85 -3.62 0.43
CA GLY A 65 -29.80 -4.65 0.72
C GLY A 65 -29.47 -5.21 2.11
N LYS A 66 -30.45 -5.25 2.99
CA LYS A 66 -30.27 -5.62 4.40
C LYS A 66 -29.60 -6.99 4.47
N ASN A 67 -28.30 -6.99 4.76
CA ASN A 67 -27.63 -8.23 5.08
C ASN A 67 -28.22 -8.78 6.40
N PRO A 68 -28.45 -10.09 6.53
CA PRO A 68 -28.91 -10.68 7.77
C PRO A 68 -28.04 -10.32 8.97
N TYR A 69 -26.71 -10.18 8.72
CA TYR A 69 -25.73 -9.69 9.68
C TYR A 69 -25.04 -8.47 9.11
N PRO A 70 -25.35 -7.25 9.62
CA PRO A 70 -24.89 -5.99 9.05
C PRO A 70 -23.37 -5.86 8.94
N LEU A 71 -22.90 -5.28 7.82
CA LEU A 71 -21.51 -5.01 7.53
C LEU A 71 -21.19 -3.52 7.72
N SER A 72 -20.24 -3.24 8.62
CA SER A 72 -19.56 -1.96 8.67
C SER A 72 -18.30 -1.98 7.82
N VAL A 73 -18.22 -1.15 6.78
CA VAL A 73 -16.96 -0.84 6.12
C VAL A 73 -16.26 0.26 6.91
N VAL A 74 -15.07 -0.02 7.41
CA VAL A 74 -14.33 0.88 8.30
C VAL A 74 -13.02 1.29 7.64
N MET A 75 -12.73 2.59 7.62
CA MET A 75 -11.51 3.15 7.02
C MET A 75 -10.79 4.09 7.96
N ILE A 76 -9.47 4.13 7.89
CA ILE A 76 -8.66 5.21 8.43
C ILE A 76 -8.04 5.96 7.27
N VAL A 77 -8.11 7.29 7.27
CA VAL A 77 -7.68 8.11 6.13
C VAL A 77 -6.82 9.29 6.55
N LYS A 78 -5.98 9.76 5.62
CA LYS A 78 -5.32 11.06 5.68
C LYS A 78 -4.94 11.53 4.28
N ASN A 79 -5.62 12.58 3.79
CA ASN A 79 -5.40 13.17 2.46
C ASN A 79 -5.59 12.16 1.32
N GLU A 80 -6.74 11.46 1.31
CA GLU A 80 -7.08 10.40 0.36
C GLU A 80 -8.24 10.78 -0.58
N ALA A 81 -8.54 12.08 -0.74
CA ALA A 81 -9.63 12.57 -1.60
C ALA A 81 -9.57 12.01 -3.03
N ARG A 82 -8.38 11.66 -3.51
CA ARG A 82 -8.18 11.11 -4.85
C ARG A 82 -8.72 9.67 -5.00
N HIS A 83 -8.50 8.80 -4.01
CA HIS A 83 -8.85 7.38 -4.06
C HIS A 83 -10.22 7.09 -3.47
N LEU A 84 -10.60 7.89 -2.48
CA LEU A 84 -11.82 7.71 -1.70
C LEU A 84 -13.10 7.55 -2.54
N PRO A 85 -13.35 8.33 -3.61
CA PRO A 85 -14.57 8.18 -4.41
C PRO A 85 -14.73 6.79 -5.01
N ALA A 86 -13.65 6.23 -5.57
CA ALA A 86 -13.68 4.92 -6.23
C ALA A 86 -13.81 3.78 -5.21
N CYS A 87 -13.13 3.90 -4.06
CA CYS A 87 -13.26 2.96 -2.95
C CYS A 87 -14.71 2.93 -2.42
N LEU A 88 -15.29 4.10 -2.11
CA LEU A 88 -16.66 4.21 -1.61
C LEU A 88 -17.68 3.68 -2.62
N ALA A 89 -17.51 3.99 -3.91
CA ALA A 89 -18.38 3.45 -4.96
C ALA A 89 -18.30 1.91 -5.06
N ALA A 90 -17.10 1.33 -4.86
CA ALA A 90 -16.90 -0.11 -4.93
C ALA A 90 -17.56 -0.89 -3.78
N VAL A 91 -17.71 -0.28 -2.59
CA VAL A 91 -18.25 -0.97 -1.40
C VAL A 91 -19.72 -0.65 -1.09
N ARG A 92 -20.28 0.41 -1.70
CA ARG A 92 -21.63 0.90 -1.39
C ARG A 92 -22.75 -0.12 -1.50
N ASP A 93 -22.59 -1.11 -2.37
CA ASP A 93 -23.59 -2.14 -2.65
C ASP A 93 -23.50 -3.37 -1.72
N VAL A 94 -22.47 -3.43 -0.88
CA VAL A 94 -22.29 -4.50 0.12
C VAL A 94 -22.31 -3.98 1.56
N ALA A 95 -22.01 -2.70 1.80
CA ALA A 95 -21.95 -2.07 3.11
C ALA A 95 -23.36 -1.69 3.61
N ASP A 96 -23.65 -1.98 4.87
CA ASP A 96 -24.83 -1.47 5.59
C ASP A 96 -24.51 -0.11 6.24
N GLU A 97 -23.25 0.10 6.64
CA GLU A 97 -22.71 1.41 7.03
C GLU A 97 -21.26 1.58 6.55
N ILE A 98 -20.85 2.83 6.39
CA ILE A 98 -19.46 3.20 6.12
C ILE A 98 -19.00 4.16 7.20
N VAL A 99 -17.89 3.82 7.89
CA VAL A 99 -17.29 4.62 8.97
C VAL A 99 -15.88 5.00 8.54
N ILE A 100 -15.60 6.30 8.55
CA ILE A 100 -14.29 6.85 8.20
C ILE A 100 -13.74 7.62 9.39
N LEU A 101 -12.54 7.27 9.85
CA LEU A 101 -11.78 8.00 10.85
C LEU A 101 -10.62 8.72 10.20
N ASP A 102 -10.73 10.04 10.14
CA ASP A 102 -9.72 10.92 9.57
C ASP A 102 -8.63 11.29 10.58
N SER A 103 -7.38 11.28 10.12
CA SER A 103 -6.19 11.64 10.93
C SER A 103 -5.74 13.09 10.70
N GLY A 104 -6.66 13.99 10.35
CA GLY A 104 -6.41 15.41 10.11
C GLY A 104 -6.04 15.72 8.67
N SER A 105 -6.92 15.35 7.74
CA SER A 105 -6.83 15.71 6.32
C SER A 105 -7.05 17.22 6.12
N SER A 106 -6.47 17.72 5.03
CA SER A 106 -6.66 19.10 4.55
C SER A 106 -7.29 19.14 3.15
N ASP A 107 -7.65 17.99 2.61
CA ASP A 107 -8.30 17.83 1.31
C ASP A 107 -9.84 17.77 1.42
N GLU A 108 -10.52 17.50 0.30
CA GLU A 108 -11.98 17.42 0.22
C GLU A 108 -12.58 16.07 0.65
N GLY A 109 -11.82 15.21 1.34
CA GLY A 109 -12.22 13.86 1.75
C GLY A 109 -13.56 13.83 2.50
N ALA A 110 -13.78 14.77 3.44
CA ALA A 110 -15.02 14.86 4.20
C ALA A 110 -16.24 15.16 3.31
N ALA A 111 -16.10 16.08 2.35
CA ALA A 111 -17.16 16.39 1.37
C ALA A 111 -17.50 15.20 0.46
N ILE A 112 -16.48 14.44 0.05
CA ILE A 112 -16.64 13.20 -0.72
C ILE A 112 -17.39 12.16 0.13
N ALA A 113 -16.96 11.91 1.36
CA ALA A 113 -17.58 10.95 2.26
C ALA A 113 -19.08 11.25 2.48
N ALA A 114 -19.44 12.52 2.67
CA ALA A 114 -20.84 12.95 2.84
C ALA A 114 -21.71 12.59 1.63
N ARG A 115 -21.21 12.69 0.39
CA ARG A 115 -21.93 12.31 -0.84
C ARG A 115 -22.28 10.82 -0.91
N PHE A 116 -21.48 9.99 -0.23
CA PHE A 116 -21.72 8.55 -0.14
C PHE A 116 -22.48 8.13 1.12
N GLY A 117 -22.90 9.10 1.96
CA GLY A 117 -23.58 8.83 3.22
C GLY A 117 -22.68 8.18 4.27
N ALA A 118 -21.35 8.29 4.12
CA ALA A 118 -20.40 7.77 5.07
C ALA A 118 -20.33 8.64 6.33
N ARG A 119 -20.19 8.00 7.49
CA ARG A 119 -19.99 8.66 8.76
C ARG A 119 -18.54 9.07 8.90
N TRP A 120 -18.27 10.36 8.93
CA TRP A 120 -16.93 10.94 9.03
C TRP A 120 -16.64 11.40 10.45
N TYR A 121 -15.51 10.94 10.99
CA TYR A 121 -15.00 11.32 12.30
C TYR A 121 -13.57 11.80 12.16
N GLU A 122 -13.12 12.74 12.99
CA GLU A 122 -11.75 13.25 12.99
C GLU A 122 -11.05 12.91 14.31
N ASN A 123 -9.81 12.39 14.23
CA ASN A 123 -8.92 12.20 15.36
C ASN A 123 -7.46 12.45 14.95
N ARG A 124 -6.95 13.61 15.36
CA ARG A 124 -5.56 14.05 15.06
C ARG A 124 -4.52 13.45 16.00
N ASP A 125 -4.92 12.84 17.13
CA ASP A 125 -4.01 12.16 18.07
C ASP A 125 -3.53 10.83 17.46
N TRP A 126 -2.51 10.94 16.62
CA TRP A 126 -1.93 9.77 15.94
C TRP A 126 -1.03 8.99 16.90
N ARG A 127 -1.39 7.73 17.18
CA ARG A 127 -0.62 6.78 18.00
C ARG A 127 -0.29 5.49 17.23
N GLY A 128 -0.16 5.58 15.91
CA GLY A 128 0.10 4.43 15.03
C GLY A 128 -1.17 3.83 14.42
N PHE A 129 -0.95 3.02 13.40
CA PHE A 129 -2.00 2.44 12.58
C PHE A 129 -2.96 1.53 13.39
N GLY A 130 -2.40 0.67 14.26
CA GLY A 130 -3.22 -0.27 15.05
C GLY A 130 -4.20 0.46 15.99
N VAL A 131 -3.73 1.48 16.72
CA VAL A 131 -4.57 2.28 17.61
C VAL A 131 -5.66 3.01 16.81
N GLN A 132 -5.30 3.58 15.65
CA GLN A 132 -6.26 4.30 14.82
C GLN A 132 -7.34 3.35 14.25
N ARG A 133 -6.99 2.12 13.85
CA ARG A 133 -7.96 1.11 13.42
C ARG A 133 -8.87 0.66 14.56
N GLN A 134 -8.35 0.50 15.80
CA GLN A 134 -9.18 0.21 16.97
C GLN A 134 -10.22 1.30 17.22
N ARG A 135 -9.79 2.57 17.16
CA ARG A 135 -10.67 3.74 17.34
C ARG A 135 -11.75 3.78 16.25
N ALA A 136 -11.36 3.55 15.00
CA ALA A 136 -12.30 3.50 13.88
C ALA A 136 -13.32 2.36 14.04
N GLN A 137 -12.87 1.16 14.42
CA GLN A 137 -13.75 0.02 14.70
C GLN A 137 -14.73 0.29 15.84
N ALA A 138 -14.33 1.01 16.88
CA ALA A 138 -15.19 1.35 18.01
C ALA A 138 -16.40 2.24 17.61
N LEU A 139 -16.32 2.93 16.48
CA LEU A 139 -17.38 3.75 15.91
C LEU A 139 -18.38 2.95 15.05
N ALA A 140 -18.03 1.70 14.71
CA ALA A 140 -18.84 0.81 13.89
C ALA A 140 -19.95 0.15 14.69
N SER A 141 -21.11 -0.10 14.05
CA SER A 141 -22.29 -0.70 14.68
C SER A 141 -22.62 -2.10 14.13
N GLY A 142 -22.18 -2.46 12.93
CA GLY A 142 -22.47 -3.73 12.29
C GLY A 142 -21.90 -4.94 13.02
N ASP A 143 -22.40 -6.11 12.68
CA ASP A 143 -21.96 -7.40 13.24
C ASP A 143 -20.59 -7.82 12.68
N TYR A 144 -20.35 -7.46 11.43
CA TYR A 144 -19.07 -7.65 10.75
C TYR A 144 -18.39 -6.33 10.46
N VAL A 145 -17.06 -6.36 10.46
CA VAL A 145 -16.19 -5.26 10.00
C VAL A 145 -15.43 -5.70 8.77
N LEU A 146 -15.49 -4.89 7.71
CA LEU A 146 -14.56 -4.91 6.60
C LEU A 146 -13.64 -3.70 6.75
N MET A 147 -12.40 -3.93 7.20
CA MET A 147 -11.39 -2.89 7.34
C MET A 147 -10.70 -2.66 6.00
N LEU A 148 -10.82 -1.47 5.41
CA LEU A 148 -10.22 -1.12 4.12
C LEU A 148 -9.37 0.14 4.20
N ASP A 149 -8.41 0.23 3.29
CA ASP A 149 -7.69 1.46 2.99
C ASP A 149 -8.37 2.18 1.78
N ALA A 150 -8.26 3.49 1.69
CA ALA A 150 -8.97 4.28 0.68
C ALA A 150 -8.55 3.96 -0.77
N ASP A 151 -7.38 3.36 -0.96
CA ASP A 151 -6.83 2.91 -2.23
C ASP A 151 -7.12 1.42 -2.54
N GLU A 152 -8.05 0.80 -1.79
CA GLU A 152 -8.46 -0.60 -1.94
C GLU A 152 -9.89 -0.70 -2.51
N GLN A 153 -10.12 -1.61 -3.46
CA GLN A 153 -11.43 -1.82 -4.11
C GLN A 153 -11.71 -3.31 -4.29
N PRO A 154 -12.76 -3.87 -3.67
CA PRO A 154 -13.15 -5.25 -3.90
C PRO A 154 -13.73 -5.45 -5.31
N ASP A 155 -13.29 -6.49 -6.02
CA ASP A 155 -13.89 -6.88 -7.29
C ASP A 155 -15.27 -7.54 -7.12
N ALA A 156 -15.97 -7.84 -8.22
CA ALA A 156 -17.30 -8.41 -8.17
C ALA A 156 -17.34 -9.79 -7.50
N ALA A 157 -16.31 -10.63 -7.71
CA ALA A 157 -16.22 -11.96 -7.11
C ALA A 157 -16.01 -11.86 -5.59
N LEU A 158 -15.12 -10.97 -5.14
CA LEU A 158 -14.89 -10.72 -3.72
C LEU A 158 -16.15 -10.17 -3.04
N LYS A 159 -16.87 -9.26 -3.67
CA LYS A 159 -18.17 -8.77 -3.14
C LYS A 159 -19.20 -9.89 -2.99
N ALA A 160 -19.27 -10.82 -3.93
CA ALA A 160 -20.15 -11.98 -3.83
C ALA A 160 -19.73 -12.90 -2.66
N ALA A 161 -18.43 -13.15 -2.49
CA ALA A 161 -17.93 -13.94 -1.37
C ALA A 161 -18.19 -13.26 -0.01
N ILE A 162 -18.02 -11.94 0.08
CA ILE A 162 -18.37 -11.16 1.28
C ILE A 162 -19.88 -11.35 1.60
N ARG A 163 -20.77 -11.17 0.62
CA ARG A 163 -22.21 -11.36 0.83
C ARG A 163 -22.54 -12.77 1.33
N ALA A 164 -21.84 -13.81 0.86
CA ALA A 164 -22.03 -15.18 1.34
C ALA A 164 -21.63 -15.33 2.82
N VAL A 165 -20.57 -14.65 3.26
CA VAL A 165 -20.18 -14.60 4.68
C VAL A 165 -21.28 -13.96 5.53
N LEU A 166 -21.85 -12.86 5.06
CA LEU A 166 -22.88 -12.09 5.78
C LEU A 166 -24.23 -12.81 5.90
N GLN A 167 -24.39 -13.98 5.29
CA GLN A 167 -25.55 -14.87 5.50
C GLN A 167 -25.39 -15.71 6.77
N GLN A 168 -24.24 -15.72 7.42
CA GLN A 168 -23.92 -16.53 8.57
C GLN A 168 -23.71 -15.70 9.83
N PRO A 169 -24.04 -16.22 11.02
CA PRO A 169 -23.84 -15.49 12.26
C PRO A 169 -22.34 -15.22 12.51
N PRO A 170 -22.00 -14.09 13.16
CA PRO A 170 -20.64 -13.80 13.58
C PRO A 170 -20.06 -14.92 14.46
N ALA A 171 -18.90 -15.44 14.09
CA ALA A 171 -18.25 -16.53 14.78
C ALA A 171 -16.94 -16.09 15.44
N PRO A 172 -16.63 -16.54 16.68
CA PRO A 172 -15.40 -16.17 17.40
C PRO A 172 -14.16 -16.93 16.94
N ASP A 173 -14.33 -17.96 16.13
CA ASP A 173 -13.29 -18.89 15.72
C ASP A 173 -12.84 -18.72 14.26
N ARG A 174 -13.35 -17.71 13.58
CA ARG A 174 -13.09 -17.50 12.15
C ARG A 174 -12.88 -16.05 11.76
N VAL A 175 -11.85 -15.82 10.93
CA VAL A 175 -11.57 -14.56 10.27
C VAL A 175 -11.32 -14.79 8.78
N TYR A 176 -11.49 -13.77 7.96
CA TYR A 176 -11.43 -13.90 6.52
C TYR A 176 -10.29 -13.06 5.94
N ALA A 177 -9.43 -13.70 5.16
CA ALA A 177 -8.36 -13.07 4.43
C ALA A 177 -8.76 -12.80 2.98
N LEU A 178 -8.42 -11.62 2.48
CA LEU A 178 -8.65 -11.18 1.12
C LEU A 178 -7.35 -11.27 0.32
N ARG A 179 -7.45 -11.61 -0.96
CA ARG A 179 -6.32 -11.65 -1.88
C ARG A 179 -6.02 -10.25 -2.39
N LEU A 180 -4.95 -9.66 -1.93
CA LEU A 180 -4.52 -8.32 -2.34
C LEU A 180 -3.90 -8.38 -3.74
N ARG A 181 -4.43 -7.62 -4.70
CA ARG A 181 -3.95 -7.54 -6.07
C ARG A 181 -3.41 -6.16 -6.38
N ASN A 182 -2.10 -6.03 -6.35
CA ASN A 182 -1.44 -4.75 -6.53
C ASN A 182 -1.55 -4.22 -7.97
N ILE A 183 -1.96 -2.96 -8.09
CA ILE A 183 -1.98 -2.18 -9.33
C ILE A 183 -0.85 -1.15 -9.23
N PHE A 184 0.18 -1.29 -10.05
CA PHE A 184 1.33 -0.41 -10.08
C PHE A 184 1.32 0.46 -11.33
N CYS A 185 1.24 1.77 -11.18
CA CYS A 185 1.14 2.72 -12.29
C CYS A 185 0.14 2.26 -13.36
N GLY A 186 -1.03 1.81 -12.92
CA GLY A 186 -2.09 1.32 -13.79
C GLY A 186 -1.89 -0.06 -14.39
N THR A 187 -0.84 -0.77 -14.04
CA THR A 187 -0.59 -2.13 -14.53
C THR A 187 -0.82 -3.12 -13.40
N THR A 188 -1.65 -4.12 -13.67
CA THR A 188 -1.86 -5.22 -12.73
C THR A 188 -0.58 -6.05 -12.61
N MET A 189 -0.09 -6.21 -11.39
CA MET A 189 1.06 -7.05 -11.12
C MET A 189 0.69 -8.53 -11.21
N HIS A 190 1.68 -9.37 -11.55
CA HIS A 190 1.49 -10.81 -11.70
C HIS A 190 0.94 -11.44 -10.42
N ARG A 191 0.19 -12.54 -10.55
CA ARG A 191 -0.46 -13.26 -9.42
C ARG A 191 0.48 -13.66 -8.27
N ARG A 192 1.78 -13.76 -8.49
CA ARG A 192 2.79 -14.02 -7.44
C ARG A 192 3.03 -12.81 -6.52
N TYR A 193 2.46 -11.64 -6.85
CA TYR A 193 2.40 -10.46 -5.98
C TYR A 193 1.09 -10.37 -5.18
N ARG A 194 0.32 -11.44 -5.13
CA ARG A 194 -0.88 -11.52 -4.30
C ARG A 194 -0.47 -11.87 -2.88
N ASP A 195 -0.63 -10.92 -1.99
CA ASP A 195 -0.54 -11.16 -0.56
C ASP A 195 -1.96 -11.44 -0.04
N HIS A 196 -2.05 -12.14 1.08
CA HIS A 196 -3.31 -12.37 1.78
C HIS A 196 -3.33 -11.51 3.03
N ILE A 197 -4.39 -10.69 3.17
CA ILE A 197 -4.54 -9.78 4.30
C ILE A 197 -5.88 -10.01 4.98
N ILE A 198 -5.87 -10.18 6.30
CA ILE A 198 -7.12 -10.34 7.06
C ILE A 198 -7.78 -8.97 7.16
N ARG A 199 -8.96 -8.83 6.55
CA ARG A 199 -9.72 -7.58 6.50
C ARG A 199 -11.18 -7.71 6.91
N LEU A 200 -11.79 -8.94 6.83
CA LEU A 200 -13.18 -9.19 7.21
C LEU A 200 -13.23 -10.09 8.44
N TYR A 201 -13.99 -9.66 9.45
CA TYR A 201 -14.09 -10.38 10.72
C TYR A 201 -15.34 -9.96 11.54
N ALA A 202 -15.74 -10.81 12.49
CA ALA A 202 -16.83 -10.54 13.42
C ALA A 202 -16.41 -9.46 14.44
N ARG A 203 -17.07 -8.30 14.42
CA ARG A 203 -16.75 -7.13 15.27
C ARG A 203 -16.69 -7.43 16.76
N PRO A 204 -17.60 -8.22 17.36
CA PRO A 204 -17.59 -8.46 18.81
C PRO A 204 -16.39 -9.29 19.30
N HIS A 205 -15.73 -10.03 18.40
CA HIS A 205 -14.74 -11.04 18.78
C HIS A 205 -13.30 -10.64 18.45
N PHE A 206 -13.09 -9.69 17.54
CA PHE A 206 -11.76 -9.36 17.03
C PHE A 206 -11.49 -7.86 17.02
N HIS A 207 -10.23 -7.50 17.24
CA HIS A 207 -9.73 -6.14 17.18
C HIS A 207 -8.28 -6.13 16.69
N TYR A 208 -7.76 -4.98 16.26
CA TYR A 208 -6.35 -4.84 15.89
C TYR A 208 -5.45 -4.75 17.13
N HIS A 209 -4.21 -5.23 17.02
CA HIS A 209 -3.19 -4.90 18.01
C HIS A 209 -2.85 -3.41 17.99
N ALA A 210 -2.49 -2.84 19.15
CA ALA A 210 -2.11 -1.43 19.28
C ALA A 210 -0.67 -1.13 18.83
N TYR A 211 -0.18 -1.80 17.78
CA TYR A 211 1.17 -1.57 17.26
C TYR A 211 1.23 -0.30 16.41
N GLU A 212 2.34 0.44 16.51
CA GLU A 212 2.56 1.64 15.70
C GLU A 212 2.75 1.32 14.23
N VAL A 213 3.48 0.23 13.94
CA VAL A 213 3.79 -0.25 12.58
C VAL A 213 3.58 -1.77 12.53
N HIS A 214 3.26 -2.31 11.36
CA HIS A 214 2.93 -3.72 11.15
C HIS A 214 1.68 -4.16 11.93
N GLU A 215 0.63 -3.34 11.84
CA GLU A 215 -0.66 -3.64 12.45
C GLU A 215 -1.20 -5.00 11.97
N SER A 216 -1.70 -5.77 12.90
CA SER A 216 -2.30 -7.08 12.64
C SER A 216 -3.54 -7.28 13.51
N LEU A 217 -4.49 -8.08 13.00
CA LEU A 217 -5.66 -8.45 13.77
C LEU A 217 -5.29 -9.41 14.90
N ALA A 218 -5.74 -9.13 16.11
CA ALA A 218 -5.60 -10.01 17.28
C ALA A 218 -6.58 -11.19 17.14
N ARG A 219 -6.21 -12.19 16.33
CA ARG A 219 -7.08 -13.32 15.96
C ARG A 219 -6.93 -14.56 16.85
N GLY A 220 -5.91 -14.60 17.71
CA GLY A 220 -5.60 -15.79 18.50
C GLY A 220 -5.49 -17.05 17.63
N ASN A 221 -6.23 -18.09 17.99
CA ASN A 221 -6.28 -19.37 17.26
C ASN A 221 -7.39 -19.43 16.19
N ALA A 222 -8.05 -18.32 15.86
CA ALA A 222 -9.11 -18.30 14.87
C ALA A 222 -8.61 -18.77 13.49
N THR A 223 -9.41 -19.60 12.84
CA THR A 223 -9.15 -20.12 11.50
C THR A 223 -9.22 -18.99 10.48
N VAL A 224 -8.23 -18.94 9.58
CA VAL A 224 -8.20 -17.97 8.47
C VAL A 224 -8.79 -18.63 7.24
N THR A 225 -9.92 -18.10 6.77
CA THR A 225 -10.54 -18.51 5.49
C THR A 225 -10.19 -17.48 4.41
N ILE A 226 -9.64 -17.92 3.29
CA ILE A 226 -9.34 -17.02 2.15
C ILE A 226 -10.57 -16.92 1.27
N LEU A 227 -11.08 -15.71 1.05
CA LEU A 227 -12.23 -15.48 0.19
C LEU A 227 -11.86 -15.49 -1.29
N ASP A 228 -12.81 -15.89 -2.13
CA ASP A 228 -12.68 -15.78 -3.59
C ASP A 228 -12.85 -14.33 -4.06
N GLY A 229 -12.20 -14.02 -5.20
CA GLY A 229 -12.08 -12.67 -5.73
C GLY A 229 -10.80 -11.97 -5.31
N ASP A 230 -10.61 -10.74 -5.77
CA ASP A 230 -9.41 -9.93 -5.50
C ASP A 230 -9.80 -8.58 -4.87
N LEU A 231 -9.02 -8.16 -3.88
CA LEU A 231 -8.99 -6.78 -3.40
C LEU A 231 -7.95 -6.02 -4.23
N LEU A 232 -8.40 -5.16 -5.13
CA LEU A 232 -7.53 -4.34 -5.98
C LEU A 232 -6.93 -3.24 -5.13
N HIS A 233 -5.60 -3.12 -5.12
CA HIS A 233 -4.86 -2.16 -4.31
C HIS A 233 -4.03 -1.24 -5.21
N PHE A 234 -4.41 0.03 -5.28
CA PHE A 234 -3.82 1.05 -6.14
C PHE A 234 -2.63 1.71 -5.45
N THR A 235 -1.56 0.95 -5.24
CA THR A 235 -0.42 1.31 -4.40
C THR A 235 0.35 2.55 -4.84
N ASN A 236 0.39 2.80 -6.14
CA ASN A 236 1.18 3.90 -6.72
C ASN A 236 0.60 4.33 -8.06
N ASP A 237 0.13 5.57 -8.11
CA ASP A 237 -0.49 6.15 -9.29
C ASP A 237 0.50 6.54 -10.37
N ASN A 238 1.70 6.96 -9.97
CA ASN A 238 2.74 7.37 -10.90
C ASN A 238 4.14 6.99 -10.38
N LEU A 239 5.05 6.86 -11.31
CA LEU A 239 6.41 6.44 -11.02
C LEU A 239 7.19 7.46 -10.17
N ALA A 240 6.94 8.76 -10.33
CA ALA A 240 7.63 9.80 -9.56
C ALA A 240 7.31 9.69 -8.07
N HIS A 241 6.03 9.53 -7.72
CA HIS A 241 5.58 9.33 -6.35
C HIS A 241 6.17 8.04 -5.75
N PHE A 242 6.16 6.95 -6.52
CA PHE A 242 6.76 5.67 -6.10
C PHE A 242 8.26 5.79 -5.78
N LEU A 243 9.03 6.46 -6.64
CA LEU A 243 10.46 6.65 -6.42
C LEU A 243 10.75 7.52 -5.19
N ALA A 244 9.98 8.60 -5.00
CA ALA A 244 10.09 9.45 -3.82
C ALA A 244 9.74 8.70 -2.53
N LYS A 245 8.67 7.89 -2.54
CA LYS A 245 8.24 7.02 -1.43
C LYS A 245 9.33 6.00 -1.07
N ASN A 246 9.92 5.34 -2.07
CA ASN A 246 10.99 4.37 -1.87
C ASN A 246 12.24 5.00 -1.22
N LEU A 247 12.59 6.23 -1.64
CA LEU A 247 13.74 6.93 -1.07
C LEU A 247 13.51 7.29 0.41
N ARG A 248 12.30 7.80 0.72
CA ARG A 248 11.90 8.10 2.10
C ARG A 248 11.92 6.85 2.97
N TYR A 249 11.32 5.76 2.53
CA TYR A 249 11.30 4.50 3.27
C TYR A 249 12.70 3.89 3.45
N SER A 250 13.59 4.05 2.47
CA SER A 250 15.00 3.65 2.61
C SER A 250 15.68 4.39 3.74
N ARG A 251 15.44 5.71 3.85
CA ARG A 251 15.99 6.56 4.92
C ARG A 251 15.43 6.18 6.28
N ASP A 252 14.11 6.09 6.38
CA ASP A 252 13.44 5.85 7.66
C ASP A 252 13.83 4.46 8.22
N TRP A 253 13.90 3.44 7.38
CA TRP A 253 14.41 2.11 7.71
C TRP A 253 15.87 2.15 8.18
N ALA A 254 16.72 2.95 7.53
CA ALA A 254 18.13 3.06 7.90
C ALA A 254 18.32 3.75 9.27
N LEU A 255 17.56 4.83 9.52
CA LEU A 255 17.63 5.58 10.79
C LEU A 255 17.14 4.73 11.97
N GLU A 256 16.01 4.02 11.81
CA GLU A 256 15.51 3.10 12.84
C GLU A 256 16.55 2.02 13.20
N ARG A 257 17.18 1.42 12.19
CA ARG A 257 18.19 0.37 12.43
C ARG A 257 19.48 0.90 13.00
N ALA A 258 19.90 2.08 12.59
CA ALA A 258 21.07 2.74 13.19
C ALA A 258 20.82 3.07 14.67
N ALA A 259 19.64 3.58 15.03
CA ALA A 259 19.23 3.82 16.41
C ALA A 259 19.25 2.54 17.27
N ASN A 260 18.95 1.38 16.67
CA ASN A 260 19.01 0.07 17.30
C ASN A 260 20.41 -0.60 17.23
N GLY A 261 21.48 0.15 16.94
CA GLY A 261 22.87 -0.34 16.90
C GLY A 261 23.17 -1.32 15.77
N LYS A 262 22.29 -1.44 14.75
CA LYS A 262 22.54 -2.32 13.61
C LYS A 262 23.54 -1.68 12.64
N ARG A 263 24.47 -2.49 12.15
CA ARG A 263 25.47 -2.07 11.16
C ARG A 263 25.09 -2.50 9.75
N SER A 264 25.52 -1.73 8.76
CA SER A 264 25.41 -2.10 7.35
C SER A 264 26.34 -3.26 7.01
N PRO A 265 25.96 -4.17 6.11
CA PRO A 265 26.92 -5.09 5.50
C PRO A 265 28.02 -4.34 4.76
N ASN A 266 29.09 -5.07 4.39
CA ASN A 266 30.17 -4.50 3.59
C ASN A 266 29.64 -3.83 2.31
N LEU A 267 30.13 -2.64 2.00
CA LEU A 267 29.69 -1.84 0.84
C LEU A 267 29.85 -2.59 -0.49
N TRP A 268 30.81 -3.51 -0.60
CA TRP A 268 30.97 -4.38 -1.76
C TRP A 268 29.80 -5.35 -1.98
N ALA A 269 29.09 -5.72 -0.92
CA ALA A 269 27.95 -6.61 -1.01
C ALA A 269 26.65 -5.90 -1.49
N LEU A 270 26.61 -4.55 -1.47
CA LEU A 270 25.38 -3.82 -1.80
C LEU A 270 24.94 -3.99 -3.26
N PRO A 271 25.83 -3.91 -4.28
CA PRO A 271 25.45 -4.17 -5.67
C PRO A 271 24.90 -5.60 -5.86
N LEU A 272 25.55 -6.59 -5.25
CA LEU A 272 25.07 -7.97 -5.34
C LEU A 272 23.66 -8.13 -4.74
N ARG A 273 23.41 -7.55 -3.56
CA ARG A 273 22.08 -7.54 -2.95
C ARG A 273 21.02 -6.87 -3.83
N ALA A 274 21.39 -5.79 -4.50
CA ALA A 274 20.49 -5.11 -5.44
C ALA A 274 20.18 -5.98 -6.67
N VAL A 275 21.18 -6.64 -7.25
CA VAL A 275 20.99 -7.58 -8.36
C VAL A 275 20.09 -8.74 -7.93
N VAL A 276 20.35 -9.35 -6.77
CA VAL A 276 19.49 -10.42 -6.23
C VAL A 276 18.05 -9.94 -6.03
N ALA A 277 17.85 -8.73 -5.51
CA ALA A 277 16.53 -8.15 -5.36
C ALA A 277 15.83 -7.95 -6.72
N PHE A 278 16.55 -7.44 -7.72
CA PHE A 278 16.02 -7.33 -9.08
C PHE A 278 15.60 -8.68 -9.64
N CYS A 279 16.49 -9.67 -9.61
CA CYS A 279 16.22 -11.01 -10.14
C CYS A 279 15.03 -11.67 -9.44
N ARG A 280 14.93 -11.53 -8.12
CA ARG A 280 13.80 -12.04 -7.35
C ARG A 280 12.47 -11.40 -7.80
N GLU A 281 12.41 -10.07 -7.90
CA GLU A 281 11.19 -9.39 -8.31
C GLU A 281 10.85 -9.68 -9.79
N TYR A 282 11.85 -9.57 -10.67
CA TYR A 282 11.62 -9.63 -12.09
C TYR A 282 11.30 -11.05 -12.59
N PHE A 283 12.12 -12.05 -12.19
CA PHE A 283 11.96 -13.42 -12.67
C PHE A 283 11.14 -14.29 -11.72
N VAL A 284 11.48 -14.30 -10.41
CA VAL A 284 10.86 -15.23 -9.46
C VAL A 284 9.42 -14.82 -9.14
N ARG A 285 9.19 -13.54 -8.87
CA ARG A 285 7.84 -13.00 -8.59
C ARG A 285 7.05 -12.67 -9.86
N GLY A 286 7.70 -12.65 -11.02
CA GLY A 286 7.06 -12.54 -12.32
C GLY A 286 6.72 -11.12 -12.74
N ALA A 287 7.47 -10.10 -12.28
CA ALA A 287 7.29 -8.73 -12.75
C ALA A 287 7.50 -8.62 -14.28
N LEU A 288 8.29 -9.51 -14.88
CA LEU A 288 8.51 -9.57 -16.32
C LEU A 288 7.18 -9.63 -17.14
N PHE A 289 6.12 -10.24 -16.58
CA PHE A 289 4.81 -10.33 -17.23
C PHE A 289 4.00 -9.03 -17.16
N ALA A 290 4.43 -8.04 -16.38
CA ALA A 290 3.84 -6.71 -16.33
C ALA A 290 4.52 -5.71 -17.27
N GLY A 291 5.27 -6.21 -18.28
CA GLY A 291 5.93 -5.41 -19.29
C GLY A 291 6.90 -4.38 -18.71
N ARG A 292 6.94 -3.18 -19.31
CA ARG A 292 7.85 -2.10 -18.89
C ARG A 292 7.66 -1.67 -17.43
N TYR A 293 6.44 -1.68 -16.92
CA TYR A 293 6.17 -1.29 -15.52
C TYR A 293 6.65 -2.35 -14.54
N GLY A 294 6.61 -3.62 -14.92
CA GLY A 294 7.24 -4.68 -14.15
C GLY A 294 8.76 -4.54 -14.09
N PHE A 295 9.40 -4.11 -15.19
CA PHE A 295 10.83 -3.78 -15.19
C PHE A 295 11.13 -2.58 -14.29
N PHE A 296 10.36 -1.50 -14.37
CA PHE A 296 10.51 -0.33 -13.51
C PHE A 296 10.34 -0.67 -12.03
N PHE A 297 9.35 -1.51 -11.71
CA PHE A 297 9.13 -1.99 -10.34
C PHE A 297 10.33 -2.80 -9.83
N ALA A 298 10.82 -3.77 -10.59
CA ALA A 298 11.95 -4.61 -10.20
C ALA A 298 13.24 -3.80 -10.03
N ALA A 299 13.52 -2.88 -10.96
CA ALA A 299 14.68 -1.98 -10.87
C ALA A 299 14.59 -1.05 -9.66
N SER A 300 13.42 -0.49 -9.39
CA SER A 300 13.20 0.36 -8.21
C SER A 300 13.35 -0.42 -6.90
N SER A 301 12.95 -1.69 -6.86
CA SER A 301 13.16 -2.60 -5.72
C SER A 301 14.65 -2.87 -5.48
N ALA A 302 15.44 -3.01 -6.56
CA ALA A 302 16.89 -3.13 -6.46
C ALA A 302 17.52 -1.86 -5.87
N PHE A 303 17.11 -0.68 -6.35
CA PHE A 303 17.58 0.61 -5.83
C PHE A 303 17.16 0.84 -4.37
N TYR A 304 15.94 0.47 -4.01
CA TYR A 304 15.50 0.49 -2.62
C TYR A 304 16.42 -0.35 -1.71
N ASN A 305 16.71 -1.58 -2.12
CA ASN A 305 17.61 -2.46 -1.37
C ASN A 305 19.03 -1.91 -1.27
N PHE A 306 19.55 -1.29 -2.32
CA PHE A 306 20.85 -0.63 -2.28
C PHE A 306 20.84 0.58 -1.35
N ASN A 307 19.89 1.49 -1.53
CA ASN A 307 19.81 2.76 -0.81
C ASN A 307 19.66 2.58 0.70
N LYS A 308 18.79 1.67 1.16
CA LYS A 308 18.58 1.46 2.60
C LYS A 308 19.85 1.03 3.33
N TYR A 309 20.66 0.16 2.74
CA TYR A 309 21.91 -0.27 3.36
C TYR A 309 23.03 0.77 3.22
N LEU A 310 23.07 1.51 2.11
CA LEU A 310 23.98 2.64 1.95
C LEU A 310 23.69 3.73 3.00
N MET A 311 22.42 4.09 3.17
CA MET A 311 22.01 5.08 4.18
C MET A 311 22.31 4.59 5.61
N LEU A 312 22.15 3.29 5.89
CA LEU A 312 22.53 2.70 7.16
C LEU A 312 24.05 2.81 7.42
N ALA A 313 24.88 2.57 6.39
CA ALA A 313 26.33 2.76 6.50
C ALA A 313 26.71 4.22 6.79
N CYS A 314 26.02 5.17 6.16
CA CYS A 314 26.26 6.60 6.41
C CYS A 314 25.77 7.05 7.80
N ALA A 315 24.66 6.51 8.29
CA ALA A 315 24.12 6.84 9.60
C ALA A 315 25.01 6.31 10.75
N ALA A 316 25.54 5.09 10.59
CA ALA A 316 26.44 4.50 11.59
C ALA A 316 27.76 5.31 11.74
N ARG A 317 28.35 5.80 10.64
CA ARG A 317 29.56 6.63 10.69
C ARG A 317 29.35 7.95 11.41
N ARG A 318 28.18 8.60 11.23
CA ARG A 318 27.86 9.85 11.93
C ARG A 318 27.68 9.67 13.45
N GLY A 319 27.37 8.47 13.91
CA GLY A 319 27.30 8.12 15.33
C GLY A 319 28.70 7.94 15.95
N GLU A 320 29.65 7.38 15.19
CA GLU A 320 31.04 7.19 15.61
C GLU A 320 31.81 8.52 15.68
N ASP A 321 31.53 9.51 14.84
CA ASP A 321 32.12 10.86 14.86
C ASP A 321 31.64 11.73 16.06
N LYS A 322 30.63 11.30 16.80
CA LYS A 322 30.03 12.01 17.94
C LYS A 322 30.32 11.37 19.30
N SER A 323 30.95 10.21 19.32
CA SER A 323 31.40 9.50 20.52
C SER A 323 32.90 9.63 20.70
#